data_56562e95abfac00df2cfe36f43fe98c0
#
_entry.id   56562e95abfac00df2cfe36f43fe98c0
#
_cell.length_a   1.000
_cell.length_b   1.000
_cell.length_c   1.000
_cell.angle_alpha   90.00
_cell.angle_beta   90.00
_cell.angle_gamma   90.00
#
_symmetry.space_group_name_H-M   'P 1'
#
loop_
_entity.id
_entity.type
_entity.pdbx_description
1 polymer ?
#
loop_
_entity_poly.entity_id
_entity_poly.type
_entity_poly.pdbx_seq_one_letter_code
_entity_poly.pdbx_strand_id
1 'polypeptide(L)'
;MIWLIIFIEIGLFMAGIYLLNKYDKEAGIQVSKKEYVVMGLIYATAEIVLFSFYGYGREFCCHSLILFYLIFAAYIDQKTKQVYRIGSIAFILISVLRFFSVKDMGLYERVERTICILIFSMIAIMQGTLGWMGWGDVLTYIGAFFWLGTWKYDHITLELLATYMLLANVFFLIINVRRFDWKKKRFKEEVAFLPGMAVAMMIMELSRMLI
;
A
#
# COMPACT_ATOMS: atom_id res chain seq x y z
N MET A 1 -20.55 1.44 19.76
CA MET A 1 -20.02 0.20 19.13
C MET A 1 -18.93 0.51 18.08
N ILE A 2 -19.13 1.44 17.19
CA ILE A 2 -18.23 1.77 16.06
C ILE A 2 -16.87 2.29 16.53
N TRP A 3 -16.83 3.28 17.41
CA TRP A 3 -15.59 3.80 17.99
C TRP A 3 -14.75 2.71 18.66
N LEU A 4 -15.42 1.69 19.23
CA LEU A 4 -14.72 0.55 19.81
C LEU A 4 -13.93 -0.25 18.75
N ILE A 5 -14.48 -0.42 17.55
CA ILE A 5 -13.82 -1.15 16.46
C ILE A 5 -12.61 -0.37 15.96
N ILE A 6 -12.77 0.94 15.71
CA ILE A 6 -11.65 1.80 15.33
C ILE A 6 -10.55 1.77 16.41
N PHE A 7 -10.93 1.82 17.69
CA PHE A 7 -9.96 1.70 18.78
C PHE A 7 -9.25 0.34 18.80
N ILE A 8 -9.97 -0.76 18.50
CA ILE A 8 -9.38 -2.09 18.41
C ILE A 8 -8.39 -2.17 17.24
N GLU A 9 -8.75 -1.64 16.07
CA GLU A 9 -7.88 -1.64 14.89
C GLU A 9 -6.61 -0.80 15.12
N ILE A 10 -6.75 0.39 15.68
CA ILE A 10 -5.61 1.21 16.11
C ILE A 10 -4.76 0.46 17.15
N GLY A 11 -5.40 -0.18 18.11
CA GLY A 11 -4.73 -0.99 19.12
C GLY A 11 -3.94 -2.14 18.52
N LEU A 12 -4.50 -2.86 17.55
CA LEU A 12 -3.83 -3.93 16.81
C LEU A 12 -2.64 -3.41 15.99
N PHE A 13 -2.80 -2.26 15.32
CA PHE A 13 -1.71 -1.62 14.60
C PHE A 13 -0.55 -1.25 15.53
N MET A 14 -0.86 -0.62 16.65
CA MET A 14 0.13 -0.25 17.66
C MET A 14 0.79 -1.47 18.30
N ALA A 15 0.02 -2.53 18.58
CA ALA A 15 0.56 -3.80 19.06
C ALA A 15 1.50 -4.44 18.03
N GLY A 16 1.16 -4.39 16.74
CA GLY A 16 2.02 -4.87 15.66
C GLY A 16 3.38 -4.16 15.65
N ILE A 17 3.40 -2.82 15.74
CA ILE A 17 4.65 -2.04 15.83
C ILE A 17 5.42 -2.40 17.10
N TYR A 18 4.74 -2.57 18.24
CA TYR A 18 5.39 -2.97 19.50
C TYR A 18 6.02 -4.36 19.39
N LEU A 19 5.31 -5.32 18.83
CA LEU A 19 5.81 -6.68 18.64
C LEU A 19 7.03 -6.71 17.71
N LEU A 20 7.01 -5.94 16.61
CA LEU A 20 8.18 -5.77 15.76
C LEU A 20 9.39 -5.26 16.56
N ASN A 21 9.21 -4.19 17.32
CA ASN A 21 10.27 -3.61 18.13
C ASN A 21 10.85 -4.60 19.18
N LYS A 22 9.99 -5.52 19.69
CA LYS A 22 10.38 -6.50 20.69
C LYS A 22 11.06 -7.72 20.11
N TYR A 23 10.57 -8.23 18.99
CA TYR A 23 10.97 -9.54 18.46
C TYR A 23 11.92 -9.45 17.27
N ASP A 24 11.90 -8.35 16.51
CA ASP A 24 12.76 -8.20 15.33
C ASP A 24 14.02 -7.38 15.66
N LYS A 25 14.72 -7.80 16.72
CA LYS A 25 15.99 -7.18 17.12
C LYS A 25 17.10 -7.40 16.10
N GLU A 26 17.03 -8.48 15.32
CA GLU A 26 17.99 -8.80 14.26
C GLU A 26 17.90 -7.82 13.09
N ALA A 27 16.71 -7.34 12.75
CA ALA A 27 16.50 -6.32 11.72
C ALA A 27 16.86 -4.90 12.20
N GLY A 28 17.23 -4.73 13.46
CA GLY A 28 17.67 -3.45 14.02
C GLY A 28 16.57 -2.39 14.10
N ILE A 29 15.30 -2.79 14.07
CA ILE A 29 14.17 -1.86 14.17
C ILE A 29 14.09 -1.33 15.60
N GLN A 30 14.54 -0.11 15.81
CA GLN A 30 14.29 0.63 17.04
C GLN A 30 13.23 1.70 16.78
N VAL A 31 12.06 1.52 17.41
CA VAL A 31 10.94 2.47 17.32
C VAL A 31 11.06 3.47 18.46
N SER A 32 11.23 4.74 18.13
CA SER A 32 11.20 5.80 19.13
C SER A 32 9.76 6.07 19.60
N LYS A 33 9.59 6.60 20.82
CA LYS A 33 8.25 6.98 21.33
C LYS A 33 7.53 7.98 20.41
N LYS A 34 8.29 8.89 19.77
CA LYS A 34 7.73 9.86 18.81
C LYS A 34 7.21 9.18 17.56
N GLU A 35 7.97 8.26 16.98
CA GLU A 35 7.55 7.51 15.79
C GLU A 35 6.31 6.67 16.10
N TYR A 36 6.28 6.03 17.26
CA TYR A 36 5.13 5.26 17.71
C TYR A 36 3.85 6.09 17.72
N VAL A 37 3.90 7.29 18.33
CA VAL A 37 2.76 8.22 18.35
C VAL A 37 2.41 8.71 16.96
N VAL A 38 3.38 9.11 16.14
CA VAL A 38 3.15 9.61 14.78
C VAL A 38 2.47 8.55 13.90
N MET A 39 2.96 7.32 13.94
CA MET A 39 2.36 6.22 13.17
C MET A 39 0.94 5.91 13.62
N GLY A 40 0.69 5.91 14.93
CA GLY A 40 -0.66 5.75 15.49
C GLY A 40 -1.61 6.87 15.04
N LEU A 41 -1.15 8.12 15.00
CA LEU A 41 -1.94 9.24 14.52
C LEU A 41 -2.22 9.16 13.02
N ILE A 42 -1.24 8.79 12.21
CA ILE A 42 -1.44 8.60 10.75
C ILE A 42 -2.50 7.54 10.51
N TYR A 43 -2.38 6.38 11.17
CA TYR A 43 -3.33 5.29 11.00
C TYR A 43 -4.72 5.67 11.52
N ALA A 44 -4.81 6.29 12.71
CA ALA A 44 -6.08 6.76 13.27
C ALA A 44 -6.79 7.78 12.36
N THR A 45 -6.02 8.70 11.76
CA THR A 45 -6.57 9.68 10.81
C THR A 45 -7.11 8.98 9.56
N ALA A 46 -6.38 8.02 9.00
CA ALA A 46 -6.81 7.25 7.86
C ALA A 46 -8.12 6.47 8.16
N GLU A 47 -8.21 5.83 9.32
CA GLU A 47 -9.41 5.11 9.78
C GLU A 47 -10.63 6.02 9.93
N ILE A 48 -10.46 7.20 10.54
CA ILE A 48 -11.53 8.18 10.69
C ILE A 48 -12.04 8.66 9.33
N VAL A 49 -11.13 8.92 8.40
CA VAL A 49 -11.48 9.34 7.04
C VAL A 49 -12.23 8.22 6.33
N LEU A 50 -11.72 6.99 6.30
CA LEU A 50 -12.39 5.84 5.70
C LEU A 50 -13.79 5.62 6.29
N PHE A 51 -13.88 5.70 7.60
CA PHE A 51 -15.15 5.54 8.28
C PHE A 51 -16.18 6.63 7.89
N SER A 52 -15.74 7.88 7.75
CA SER A 52 -16.61 8.99 7.35
C SER A 52 -17.24 8.78 5.97
N PHE A 53 -16.57 8.03 5.09
CA PHE A 53 -17.04 7.77 3.73
C PHE A 53 -17.84 6.48 3.57
N TYR A 54 -17.28 5.39 4.08
CA TYR A 54 -17.89 4.06 3.88
C TYR A 54 -18.91 3.70 4.95
N GLY A 55 -18.96 4.45 6.07
CA GLY A 55 -19.66 4.01 7.24
C GLY A 55 -19.09 2.69 7.76
N TYR A 56 -19.81 2.03 8.67
CA TYR A 56 -19.41 0.70 9.13
C TYR A 56 -19.99 -0.37 8.20
N GLY A 57 -19.13 -1.13 7.56
CA GLY A 57 -19.55 -2.20 6.66
C GLY A 57 -18.37 -2.97 6.07
N ARG A 58 -18.67 -3.90 5.19
CA ARG A 58 -17.67 -4.74 4.51
C ARG A 58 -16.62 -3.91 3.77
N GLU A 59 -17.05 -2.83 3.11
CA GLU A 59 -16.15 -1.95 2.36
C GLU A 59 -15.14 -1.27 3.30
N PHE A 60 -15.62 -0.68 4.39
CA PHE A 60 -14.75 -0.09 5.41
C PHE A 60 -13.68 -1.08 5.87
N CYS A 61 -14.08 -2.27 6.34
CA CYS A 61 -13.14 -3.27 6.83
C CYS A 61 -12.10 -3.69 5.77
N CYS A 62 -12.52 -3.79 4.51
CA CYS A 62 -11.59 -4.14 3.44
C CYS A 62 -10.57 -3.02 3.17
N HIS A 63 -11.00 -1.76 3.10
CA HIS A 63 -10.12 -0.62 2.87
C HIS A 63 -9.20 -0.36 4.06
N SER A 64 -9.70 -0.50 5.30
CA SER A 64 -8.92 -0.45 6.53
C SER A 64 -7.78 -1.48 6.52
N LEU A 65 -8.08 -2.74 6.21
CA LEU A 65 -7.07 -3.81 6.15
C LEU A 65 -5.96 -3.52 5.15
N ILE A 66 -6.29 -2.96 3.99
CA ILE A 66 -5.30 -2.58 2.98
C ILE A 66 -4.43 -1.41 3.44
N LEU A 67 -5.03 -0.37 3.97
CA LEU A 67 -4.26 0.75 4.50
C LEU A 67 -3.40 0.34 5.70
N PHE A 68 -3.94 -0.52 6.58
CA PHE A 68 -3.15 -1.15 7.65
C PHE A 68 -1.87 -1.78 7.08
N TYR A 69 -2.02 -2.67 6.10
CA TYR A 69 -0.87 -3.34 5.49
C TYR A 69 0.11 -2.34 4.87
N LEU A 70 -0.38 -1.42 4.03
CA LEU A 70 0.49 -0.49 3.31
C LEU A 70 1.24 0.48 4.23
N ILE A 71 0.57 1.05 5.24
CA ILE A 71 1.20 1.95 6.20
C ILE A 71 2.23 1.19 7.04
N PHE A 72 1.89 -0.02 7.48
CA PHE A 72 2.77 -0.87 8.27
C PHE A 72 4.00 -1.32 7.47
N ALA A 73 3.79 -1.80 6.25
CA ALA A 73 4.87 -2.22 5.36
C ALA A 73 5.76 -1.04 4.95
N ALA A 74 5.18 0.13 4.69
CA ALA A 74 5.91 1.36 4.40
C ALA A 74 6.81 1.79 5.57
N TYR A 75 6.31 1.66 6.81
CA TYR A 75 7.10 1.95 7.99
C TYR A 75 8.30 1.00 8.13
N ILE A 76 8.08 -0.31 7.95
CA ILE A 76 9.15 -1.31 7.99
C ILE A 76 10.18 -1.03 6.90
N ASP A 77 9.73 -0.84 5.66
CA ASP A 77 10.60 -0.54 4.53
C ASP A 77 11.43 0.75 4.77
N GLN A 78 10.82 1.78 5.35
CA GLN A 78 11.55 3.01 5.71
C GLN A 78 12.68 2.76 6.70
N LYS A 79 12.51 1.80 7.62
CA LYS A 79 13.50 1.48 8.67
C LYS A 79 14.56 0.48 8.20
N THR A 80 14.15 -0.58 7.54
CA THR A 80 15.01 -1.72 7.22
C THR A 80 15.45 -1.78 5.76
N LYS A 81 14.79 -1.01 4.88
CA LYS A 81 14.92 -1.13 3.42
C LYS A 81 14.57 -2.54 2.91
N GLN A 82 13.76 -3.24 3.66
CA GLN A 82 13.33 -4.60 3.36
C GLN A 82 11.82 -4.72 3.53
N VAL A 83 11.20 -5.45 2.65
CA VAL A 83 9.77 -5.75 2.70
C VAL A 83 9.61 -7.23 2.99
N TYR A 84 8.82 -7.56 4.00
CA TYR A 84 8.53 -8.95 4.31
C TYR A 84 7.70 -9.59 3.20
N ARG A 85 8.31 -10.51 2.45
CA ARG A 85 7.66 -11.23 1.33
C ARG A 85 6.36 -11.90 1.73
N ILE A 86 6.29 -12.45 2.94
CA ILE A 86 5.08 -13.11 3.46
C ILE A 86 3.93 -12.10 3.53
N GLY A 87 4.15 -10.88 4.01
CA GLY A 87 3.14 -9.84 4.06
C GLY A 87 2.66 -9.44 2.66
N SER A 88 3.58 -9.27 1.70
CA SER A 88 3.23 -8.94 0.31
C SER A 88 2.44 -10.07 -0.36
N ILE A 89 2.79 -11.34 -0.11
CA ILE A 89 2.05 -12.49 -0.62
C ILE A 89 0.64 -12.54 -0.02
N ALA A 90 0.51 -12.33 1.29
CA ALA A 90 -0.80 -12.27 1.95
C ALA A 90 -1.65 -11.13 1.37
N PHE A 91 -1.05 -9.96 1.11
CA PHE A 91 -1.73 -8.84 0.48
C PHE A 91 -2.22 -9.18 -0.94
N ILE A 92 -1.39 -9.83 -1.77
CA ILE A 92 -1.80 -10.31 -3.10
C ILE A 92 -3.00 -11.25 -2.97
N LEU A 93 -2.92 -12.25 -2.10
CA LEU A 93 -4.00 -13.23 -1.93
C LEU A 93 -5.32 -12.56 -1.52
N ILE A 94 -5.29 -11.63 -0.57
CA ILE A 94 -6.47 -10.89 -0.15
C ILE A 94 -7.03 -10.07 -1.33
N SER A 95 -6.17 -9.37 -2.06
CA SER A 95 -6.57 -8.53 -3.19
C SER A 95 -7.16 -9.34 -4.35
N VAL A 96 -6.57 -10.49 -4.66
CA VAL A 96 -7.07 -11.44 -5.68
C VAL A 96 -8.42 -12.01 -5.25
N LEU A 97 -8.55 -12.50 -4.02
CA LEU A 97 -9.81 -13.01 -3.49
C LEU A 97 -10.91 -11.95 -3.53
N ARG A 98 -10.57 -10.72 -3.17
CA ARG A 98 -11.50 -9.59 -3.27
C ARG A 98 -11.91 -9.34 -4.72
N PHE A 99 -10.96 -9.28 -5.66
CA PHE A 99 -11.22 -9.04 -7.08
C PHE A 99 -12.22 -10.06 -7.66
N PHE A 100 -12.03 -11.34 -7.37
CA PHE A 100 -12.95 -12.38 -7.83
C PHE A 100 -14.27 -12.43 -7.05
N SER A 101 -14.33 -11.83 -5.85
CA SER A 101 -15.55 -11.79 -5.02
C SER A 101 -16.48 -10.63 -5.35
N VAL A 102 -16.10 -9.70 -6.23
CA VAL A 102 -16.97 -8.60 -6.67
C VAL A 102 -18.10 -9.17 -7.55
N LYS A 103 -19.33 -9.15 -7.03
CA LYS A 103 -20.49 -9.79 -7.70
C LYS A 103 -21.00 -8.99 -8.91
N ASP A 104 -20.91 -7.66 -8.84
CA ASP A 104 -21.48 -6.76 -9.84
C ASP A 104 -20.59 -6.57 -11.07
N MET A 105 -19.46 -7.27 -11.16
CA MET A 105 -18.53 -7.22 -12.28
C MET A 105 -18.86 -8.31 -13.29
N GLY A 106 -19.23 -7.89 -14.51
CA GLY A 106 -19.51 -8.81 -15.63
C GLY A 106 -18.25 -9.58 -16.06
N LEU A 107 -18.44 -10.72 -16.77
CA LEU A 107 -17.31 -11.52 -17.23
C LEU A 107 -16.37 -10.71 -18.15
N TYR A 108 -16.92 -9.98 -19.11
CA TYR A 108 -16.15 -9.17 -20.05
C TYR A 108 -15.30 -8.11 -19.32
N GLU A 109 -15.94 -7.37 -18.43
CA GLU A 109 -15.26 -6.36 -17.61
C GLU A 109 -14.13 -6.97 -16.75
N ARG A 110 -14.37 -8.14 -16.16
CA ARG A 110 -13.38 -8.86 -15.38
C ARG A 110 -12.18 -9.29 -16.22
N VAL A 111 -12.41 -9.77 -17.43
CA VAL A 111 -11.33 -10.14 -18.36
C VAL A 111 -10.53 -8.91 -18.76
N GLU A 112 -11.18 -7.80 -19.13
CA GLU A 112 -10.52 -6.56 -19.49
C GLU A 112 -9.62 -6.04 -18.34
N ARG A 113 -10.18 -5.96 -17.12
CA ARG A 113 -9.43 -5.54 -15.93
C ARG A 113 -8.27 -6.46 -15.62
N THR A 114 -8.46 -7.78 -15.78
CA THR A 114 -7.39 -8.75 -15.59
C THR A 114 -6.24 -8.52 -16.57
N ILE A 115 -6.54 -8.25 -17.85
CA ILE A 115 -5.52 -7.94 -18.86
C ILE A 115 -4.73 -6.68 -18.45
N CYS A 116 -5.41 -5.61 -18.04
CA CYS A 116 -4.74 -4.40 -17.56
C CYS A 116 -3.84 -4.69 -16.35
N ILE A 117 -4.33 -5.43 -15.37
CA ILE A 117 -3.55 -5.82 -14.18
C ILE A 117 -2.31 -6.63 -14.58
N LEU A 118 -2.43 -7.57 -15.51
CA LEU A 118 -1.30 -8.36 -16.00
C LEU A 118 -0.26 -7.48 -16.69
N ILE A 119 -0.67 -6.54 -17.53
CA ILE A 119 0.26 -5.61 -18.21
C ILE A 119 1.05 -4.80 -17.17
N PHE A 120 0.38 -4.19 -16.19
CA PHE A 120 1.07 -3.40 -15.16
C PHE A 120 1.92 -4.28 -14.23
N SER A 121 1.48 -5.51 -13.94
CA SER A 121 2.28 -6.47 -13.19
C SER A 121 3.56 -6.85 -13.94
N MET A 122 3.50 -7.02 -15.26
CA MET A 122 4.69 -7.26 -16.07
C MET A 122 5.66 -6.05 -16.05
N ILE A 123 5.14 -4.82 -16.09
CA ILE A 123 5.96 -3.60 -15.95
C ILE A 123 6.64 -3.58 -14.57
N ALA A 124 5.92 -3.88 -13.49
CA ALA A 124 6.50 -3.94 -12.14
C ALA A 124 7.57 -5.05 -12.03
N ILE A 125 7.33 -6.24 -12.59
CA ILE A 125 8.30 -7.34 -12.65
C ILE A 125 9.55 -6.92 -13.42
N MET A 126 9.38 -6.24 -14.56
CA MET A 126 10.50 -5.73 -15.34
C MET A 126 11.34 -4.73 -14.54
N GLN A 127 10.71 -3.82 -13.80
CA GLN A 127 11.42 -2.88 -12.91
C GLN A 127 12.18 -3.63 -11.80
N GLY A 128 11.61 -4.69 -11.23
CA GLY A 128 12.28 -5.55 -10.26
C GLY A 128 13.47 -6.30 -10.86
N THR A 129 13.33 -6.85 -12.06
CA THR A 129 14.43 -7.57 -12.75
C THR A 129 15.57 -6.64 -13.16
N LEU A 130 15.26 -5.38 -13.48
CA LEU A 130 16.26 -4.34 -13.76
C LEU A 130 16.93 -3.80 -12.48
N GLY A 131 16.51 -4.25 -11.30
CA GLY A 131 17.04 -3.79 -10.03
C GLY A 131 16.62 -2.38 -9.64
N TRP A 132 15.56 -1.83 -10.23
CA TRP A 132 15.04 -0.50 -9.92
C TRP A 132 14.23 -0.49 -8.63
N MET A 133 13.66 -1.63 -8.27
CA MET A 133 12.94 -1.82 -7.01
C MET A 133 13.15 -3.24 -6.45
N GLY A 134 12.88 -3.42 -5.16
CA GLY A 134 12.96 -4.71 -4.49
C GLY A 134 11.80 -5.64 -4.88
N TRP A 135 12.01 -6.95 -4.79
CA TRP A 135 10.95 -7.93 -5.08
C TRP A 135 9.74 -7.82 -4.15
N GLY A 136 9.94 -7.36 -2.91
CA GLY A 136 8.83 -7.09 -2.00
C GLY A 136 7.93 -5.95 -2.50
N ASP A 137 8.55 -4.91 -3.10
CA ASP A 137 7.82 -3.79 -3.70
C ASP A 137 7.04 -4.25 -4.94
N VAL A 138 7.65 -5.09 -5.80
CA VAL A 138 6.99 -5.69 -6.96
C VAL A 138 5.75 -6.46 -6.54
N LEU A 139 5.86 -7.32 -5.54
CA LEU A 139 4.73 -8.09 -5.01
C LEU A 139 3.64 -7.16 -4.45
N THR A 140 4.02 -6.10 -3.76
CA THR A 140 3.07 -5.12 -3.23
C THR A 140 2.35 -4.36 -4.37
N TYR A 141 3.05 -4.01 -5.45
CA TYR A 141 2.40 -3.44 -6.64
C TYR A 141 1.35 -4.38 -7.24
N ILE A 142 1.69 -5.64 -7.41
CA ILE A 142 0.74 -6.64 -7.94
C ILE A 142 -0.51 -6.71 -7.07
N GLY A 143 -0.36 -6.77 -5.75
CA GLY A 143 -1.48 -6.72 -4.81
C GLY A 143 -2.33 -5.45 -4.95
N ALA A 144 -1.67 -4.28 -5.06
CA ALA A 144 -2.34 -3.00 -5.24
C ALA A 144 -3.11 -2.93 -6.57
N PHE A 145 -2.58 -3.48 -7.67
CA PHE A 145 -3.27 -3.53 -8.96
C PHE A 145 -4.54 -4.38 -8.91
N PHE A 146 -4.49 -5.55 -8.27
CA PHE A 146 -5.69 -6.36 -8.05
C PHE A 146 -6.70 -5.63 -7.16
N TRP A 147 -6.23 -4.92 -6.14
CA TRP A 147 -7.11 -4.13 -5.27
C TRP A 147 -7.80 -3.00 -6.04
N LEU A 148 -7.05 -2.18 -6.76
CA LEU A 148 -7.57 -1.10 -7.58
C LEU A 148 -8.53 -1.61 -8.67
N GLY A 149 -8.26 -2.79 -9.23
CA GLY A 149 -9.15 -3.47 -10.18
C GLY A 149 -10.53 -3.83 -9.61
N THR A 150 -10.73 -3.77 -8.28
CA THR A 150 -12.06 -3.95 -7.67
C THR A 150 -12.92 -2.69 -7.68
N TRP A 151 -12.33 -1.53 -7.98
CA TRP A 151 -13.04 -0.26 -7.91
C TRP A 151 -14.02 -0.13 -9.08
N LYS A 152 -15.22 0.33 -8.77
CA LYS A 152 -16.25 0.61 -9.76
C LYS A 152 -15.97 1.99 -10.38
N TYR A 153 -15.22 2.02 -11.48
CA TYR A 153 -15.12 3.17 -12.36
C TYR A 153 -15.51 2.74 -13.77
N ASP A 154 -16.39 3.49 -14.40
CA ASP A 154 -17.08 3.07 -15.61
C ASP A 154 -16.20 2.89 -16.85
N HIS A 155 -14.96 3.33 -16.89
CA HIS A 155 -14.16 3.19 -18.12
C HIS A 155 -12.64 3.07 -18.00
N ILE A 156 -12.00 3.04 -16.80
CA ILE A 156 -10.59 3.43 -16.83
C ILE A 156 -9.71 2.61 -15.89
N THR A 157 -9.78 1.28 -15.95
CA THR A 157 -8.82 0.46 -15.19
C THR A 157 -7.38 0.77 -15.58
N LEU A 158 -7.11 0.97 -16.86
CA LEU A 158 -5.77 1.30 -17.37
C LEU A 158 -5.28 2.65 -16.84
N GLU A 159 -6.10 3.70 -16.91
CA GLU A 159 -5.74 5.03 -16.38
C GLU A 159 -5.57 5.01 -14.87
N LEU A 160 -6.43 4.28 -14.15
CA LEU A 160 -6.35 4.11 -12.71
C LEU A 160 -5.02 3.49 -12.29
N LEU A 161 -4.63 2.38 -12.94
CA LEU A 161 -3.37 1.69 -12.64
C LEU A 161 -2.16 2.53 -13.05
N ALA A 162 -2.23 3.21 -14.19
CA ALA A 162 -1.18 4.12 -14.64
C ALA A 162 -1.01 5.29 -13.68
N THR A 163 -2.12 5.91 -13.23
CA THR A 163 -2.11 7.01 -12.28
C THR A 163 -1.52 6.57 -10.94
N TYR A 164 -1.93 5.41 -10.43
CA TYR A 164 -1.34 4.87 -9.19
C TYR A 164 0.17 4.67 -9.31
N MET A 165 0.60 4.02 -10.40
CA MET A 165 2.02 3.74 -10.62
C MET A 165 2.82 5.04 -10.77
N LEU A 166 2.28 6.04 -11.49
CA LEU A 166 2.88 7.35 -11.63
C LEU A 166 3.01 8.07 -10.28
N LEU A 167 1.93 8.14 -9.52
CA LEU A 167 1.93 8.76 -8.20
C LEU A 167 2.91 8.09 -7.26
N ALA A 168 2.94 6.76 -7.20
CA ALA A 168 3.86 6.02 -6.35
C ALA A 168 5.31 6.34 -6.69
N ASN A 169 5.67 6.41 -7.98
CA ASN A 169 7.02 6.79 -8.43
C ASN A 169 7.34 8.26 -8.10
N VAL A 170 6.39 9.17 -8.30
CA VAL A 170 6.57 10.60 -7.96
C VAL A 170 6.82 10.77 -6.45
N PHE A 171 5.99 10.15 -5.63
CA PHE A 171 6.18 10.23 -4.17
C PHE A 171 7.45 9.53 -3.71
N PHE A 172 7.81 8.40 -4.31
CA PHE A 172 9.11 7.78 -4.08
C PHE A 172 10.27 8.76 -4.31
N LEU A 173 10.24 9.47 -5.44
CA LEU A 173 11.27 10.47 -5.75
C LEU A 173 11.26 11.64 -4.76
N ILE A 174 10.08 12.17 -4.42
CA ILE A 174 9.94 13.29 -3.46
C ILE A 174 10.51 12.89 -2.09
N ILE A 175 10.13 11.73 -1.57
CA ILE A 175 10.57 11.24 -0.26
C ILE A 175 12.08 11.01 -0.22
N ASN A 176 12.66 10.53 -1.32
CA ASN A 176 14.07 10.15 -1.38
C ASN A 176 14.98 11.16 -2.13
N VAL A 177 14.46 12.34 -2.55
CA VAL A 177 15.20 13.32 -3.36
C VAL A 177 16.54 13.72 -2.75
N ARG A 178 16.62 13.85 -1.42
CA ARG A 178 17.86 14.20 -0.71
C ARG A 178 18.93 13.11 -0.75
N ARG A 179 18.54 11.86 -1.02
CA ARG A 179 19.43 10.70 -1.12
C ARG A 179 19.90 10.46 -2.54
N PHE A 180 19.37 11.21 -3.53
CA PHE A 180 19.75 11.07 -4.92
C PHE A 180 21.03 11.85 -5.23
N ASP A 181 22.02 11.18 -5.81
CA ASP A 181 23.26 11.81 -6.30
C ASP A 181 23.06 12.23 -7.75
N TRP A 182 22.77 13.51 -7.95
CA TRP A 182 22.52 14.11 -9.27
C TRP A 182 23.71 14.01 -10.22
N LYS A 183 24.95 13.96 -9.69
CA LYS A 183 26.16 13.83 -10.52
C LYS A 183 26.31 12.41 -11.06
N LYS A 184 26.06 11.43 -10.19
CA LYS A 184 26.19 10.00 -10.54
C LYS A 184 24.90 9.40 -11.09
N LYS A 185 23.79 10.16 -11.11
CA LYS A 185 22.44 9.71 -11.55
C LYS A 185 21.98 8.42 -10.85
N ARG A 186 22.28 8.28 -9.55
CA ARG A 186 21.91 7.13 -8.73
C ARG A 186 21.66 7.52 -7.28
N PHE A 187 20.95 6.71 -6.55
CA PHE A 187 20.83 6.88 -5.10
C PHE A 187 22.16 6.57 -4.41
N LYS A 188 22.46 7.31 -3.35
CA LYS A 188 23.69 7.15 -2.55
C LYS A 188 23.67 5.85 -1.74
N GLU A 189 22.49 5.39 -1.38
CA GLU A 189 22.22 4.22 -0.55
C GLU A 189 20.90 3.57 -0.97
N GLU A 190 20.59 2.39 -0.45
CA GLU A 190 19.29 1.77 -0.62
C GLU A 190 18.18 2.68 -0.06
N VAL A 191 17.09 2.80 -0.80
CA VAL A 191 15.97 3.69 -0.47
C VAL A 191 14.67 2.92 -0.38
N ALA A 192 13.82 3.33 0.55
CA ALA A 192 12.51 2.74 0.76
C ALA A 192 11.55 3.13 -0.37
N PHE A 193 10.86 2.18 -0.97
CA PHE A 193 9.91 2.42 -2.05
C PHE A 193 8.45 2.44 -1.56
N LEU A 194 8.08 1.58 -0.64
CA LEU A 194 6.72 1.43 -0.13
C LEU A 194 6.10 2.71 0.45
N PRO A 195 6.83 3.64 1.08
CA PRO A 195 6.24 4.90 1.51
C PRO A 195 5.58 5.68 0.38
N GLY A 196 6.19 5.67 -0.82
CA GLY A 196 5.60 6.29 -2.02
C GLY A 196 4.30 5.61 -2.45
N MET A 197 4.27 4.28 -2.42
CA MET A 197 3.09 3.49 -2.73
C MET A 197 1.94 3.71 -1.74
N ALA A 198 2.25 3.77 -0.44
CA ALA A 198 1.25 4.02 0.60
C ALA A 198 0.60 5.40 0.44
N VAL A 199 1.41 6.44 0.21
CA VAL A 199 0.91 7.81 -0.02
C VAL A 199 0.07 7.86 -1.31
N ALA A 200 0.52 7.23 -2.39
CA ALA A 200 -0.25 7.16 -3.63
C ALA A 200 -1.61 6.50 -3.41
N MET A 201 -1.68 5.37 -2.70
CA MET A 201 -2.94 4.70 -2.39
C MET A 201 -3.87 5.57 -1.55
N MET A 202 -3.34 6.24 -0.52
CA MET A 202 -4.13 7.16 0.31
C MET A 202 -4.73 8.31 -0.51
N ILE A 203 -3.97 8.88 -1.44
CA ILE A 203 -4.45 9.96 -2.33
C ILE A 203 -5.54 9.42 -3.26
N MET A 204 -5.36 8.24 -3.82
CA MET A 204 -6.36 7.64 -4.70
C MET A 204 -7.65 7.29 -3.95
N GLU A 205 -7.55 6.77 -2.73
CA GLU A 205 -8.72 6.56 -1.87
C GLU A 205 -9.44 7.89 -1.60
N LEU A 206 -8.71 8.96 -1.25
CA LEU A 206 -9.30 10.28 -1.05
C LEU A 206 -9.93 10.84 -2.33
N SER A 207 -9.30 10.69 -3.49
CA SER A 207 -9.86 11.17 -4.76
C SER A 207 -11.17 10.45 -5.11
N ARG A 208 -11.23 9.14 -4.87
CA ARG A 208 -12.45 8.34 -5.04
C ARG A 208 -13.61 8.83 -4.17
N MET A 209 -13.30 9.37 -3.01
CA MET A 209 -14.29 9.87 -2.06
C MET A 209 -14.86 11.24 -2.47
N LEU A 210 -14.17 11.97 -3.34
CA LEU A 210 -14.56 13.32 -3.78
C LEU A 210 -15.36 13.32 -5.09
N ILE A 211 -15.43 12.20 -5.80
CA ILE A 211 -16.17 11.99 -7.05
C ILE A 211 -17.45 11.22 -6.77
#